data_0786333f4724d3952e73c202bbe0f4d9
#
_entry.id   0786333f4724d3952e73c202bbe0f4d9
#
_cell.length_a   1.000
_cell.length_b   1.000
_cell.length_c   1.000
_cell.angle_alpha   90.00
_cell.angle_beta   90.00
_cell.angle_gamma   90.00
#
_symmetry.space_group_name_H-M   'P 1'
#
loop_
_entity.id
_entity.type
_entity.pdbx_description
1 polymer ?
#
loop_
_entity_poly.entity_id
_entity_poly.type
_entity_poly.pdbx_seq_one_letter_code
_entity_poly.pdbx_strand_id
1 'polypeptide(L)'
;MINLELYRIFAIVANEENLTRASNILHISQPAVTKHIKNLENELNVKLFKRSKYGMILTDNGKKLYLQINDSINILNKAELLFNESRDINLGSHINMLSRLFSKAISKYYTEFSNSTINVTNDSFDNMLSMLERQKLDLVLSKKFSEDSYNPKVIKFIKLGSLHDVFIVRADSKYKEKVFSKDDLKKETIYTPRKISKTTINLLKTLEISEEDSNIRNITYSTMLELLKTEDIIGIITKEYIKNELETNKLSILKTNFELEPIDFGIYYNIENRFKELQILINIIKNESLK
;
A
#
# COMPACT_ATOMS: atom_id res chain seq x y z
N MET A 1 -11.69 32.41 -15.75
CA MET A 1 -11.17 31.56 -14.64
C MET A 1 -11.96 30.27 -14.64
N ILE A 2 -11.33 29.11 -14.73
CA ILE A 2 -12.00 27.81 -14.75
C ILE A 2 -12.70 27.57 -13.41
N ASN A 3 -13.92 27.03 -13.46
CA ASN A 3 -14.70 26.75 -12.25
C ASN A 3 -14.01 25.65 -11.41
N LEU A 4 -13.74 25.90 -10.13
CA LEU A 4 -13.13 24.96 -9.19
C LEU A 4 -13.90 23.64 -9.10
N GLU A 5 -15.21 23.64 -9.30
CA GLU A 5 -16.03 22.43 -9.30
C GLU A 5 -15.64 21.46 -10.43
N LEU A 6 -15.21 21.94 -11.59
CA LEU A 6 -14.71 21.09 -12.68
C LEU A 6 -13.45 20.33 -12.26
N TYR A 7 -12.57 20.98 -11.53
CA TYR A 7 -11.36 20.34 -10.99
C TYR A 7 -11.67 19.31 -9.91
N ARG A 8 -12.65 19.61 -9.03
CA ARG A 8 -13.12 18.67 -8.03
C ARG A 8 -13.71 17.40 -8.66
N ILE A 9 -14.58 17.58 -9.64
CA ILE A 9 -15.18 16.46 -10.41
C ILE A 9 -14.09 15.65 -11.11
N PHE A 10 -13.12 16.33 -11.75
CA PHE A 10 -11.97 15.67 -12.39
C PHE A 10 -11.18 14.82 -11.39
N ALA A 11 -10.85 15.34 -10.20
CA ALA A 11 -10.11 14.60 -9.18
C ALA A 11 -10.88 13.37 -8.68
N ILE A 12 -12.19 13.48 -8.49
CA ILE A 12 -13.04 12.34 -8.09
C ILE A 12 -13.08 11.27 -9.19
N VAL A 13 -13.24 11.66 -10.46
CA VAL A 13 -13.21 10.69 -11.58
C VAL A 13 -11.84 10.02 -11.69
N ALA A 14 -10.75 10.76 -11.48
CA ALA A 14 -9.39 10.23 -11.49
C ALA A 14 -9.15 9.20 -10.36
N ASN A 15 -9.68 9.46 -9.16
CA ASN A 15 -9.59 8.54 -8.04
C ASN A 15 -10.42 7.26 -8.23
N GLU A 16 -11.63 7.41 -8.82
CA GLU A 16 -12.55 6.30 -8.97
C GLU A 16 -12.31 5.46 -10.23
N GLU A 17 -11.61 6.02 -11.23
CA GLU A 17 -11.39 5.40 -12.55
C GLU A 17 -12.69 4.88 -13.21
N ASN A 18 -13.84 5.31 -12.68
CA ASN A 18 -15.18 4.82 -13.05
C ASN A 18 -16.21 5.95 -12.93
N LEU A 19 -16.85 6.27 -14.07
CA LEU A 19 -17.85 7.36 -14.15
C LEU A 19 -19.09 7.10 -13.32
N THR A 20 -19.56 5.86 -13.23
CA THR A 20 -20.75 5.51 -12.44
C THR A 20 -20.48 5.68 -10.96
N ARG A 21 -19.32 5.22 -10.47
CA ARG A 21 -18.91 5.44 -9.08
C ARG A 21 -18.73 6.92 -8.77
N ALA A 22 -18.04 7.65 -9.66
CA ALA A 22 -17.87 9.09 -9.50
C ALA A 22 -19.21 9.83 -9.46
N SER A 23 -20.19 9.45 -10.30
CA SER A 23 -21.51 10.07 -10.31
C SER A 23 -22.28 9.85 -9.01
N ASN A 24 -22.18 8.65 -8.43
CA ASN A 24 -22.78 8.34 -7.14
C ASN A 24 -22.17 9.19 -6.01
N ILE A 25 -20.82 9.40 -6.00
CA ILE A 25 -20.13 10.22 -5.02
C ILE A 25 -20.55 11.69 -5.14
N LEU A 26 -20.69 12.15 -6.37
CA LEU A 26 -21.04 13.55 -6.67
C LEU A 26 -22.54 13.81 -6.53
N HIS A 27 -23.37 12.78 -6.35
CA HIS A 27 -24.84 12.86 -6.34
C HIS A 27 -25.39 13.54 -7.59
N ILE A 28 -24.77 13.32 -8.76
CA ILE A 28 -25.22 13.80 -10.08
C ILE A 28 -25.25 12.66 -11.09
N SER A 29 -25.93 12.85 -12.22
CA SER A 29 -26.01 11.83 -13.23
C SER A 29 -24.67 11.59 -13.94
N GLN A 30 -24.41 10.36 -14.38
CA GLN A 30 -23.19 10.02 -15.14
C GLN A 30 -23.03 10.88 -16.44
N PRO A 31 -24.09 11.20 -17.21
CA PRO A 31 -23.99 12.17 -18.32
C PRO A 31 -23.51 13.56 -17.86
N ALA A 32 -23.96 14.03 -16.67
CA ALA A 32 -23.50 15.31 -16.12
C ALA A 32 -22.00 15.27 -15.78
N VAL A 33 -21.51 14.19 -15.15
CA VAL A 33 -20.06 13.99 -14.91
C VAL A 33 -19.29 14.05 -16.22
N THR A 34 -19.75 13.31 -17.24
CA THR A 34 -19.11 13.28 -18.56
C THR A 34 -19.07 14.68 -19.19
N LYS A 35 -20.16 15.47 -19.05
CA LYS A 35 -20.22 16.84 -19.57
C LYS A 35 -19.21 17.74 -18.85
N HIS A 36 -19.10 17.65 -17.52
CA HIS A 36 -18.16 18.45 -16.75
C HIS A 36 -16.70 18.14 -17.11
N ILE A 37 -16.36 16.84 -17.28
CA ILE A 37 -15.02 16.45 -17.74
C ILE A 37 -14.72 17.01 -19.13
N LYS A 38 -15.66 16.91 -20.09
CA LYS A 38 -15.49 17.49 -21.42
C LYS A 38 -15.32 19.01 -21.39
N ASN A 39 -16.06 19.70 -20.54
CA ASN A 39 -15.92 21.14 -20.36
C ASN A 39 -14.50 21.49 -19.89
N LEU A 40 -13.99 20.80 -18.86
CA LEU A 40 -12.64 21.00 -18.38
C LEU A 40 -11.58 20.72 -19.46
N GLU A 41 -11.71 19.60 -20.20
CA GLU A 41 -10.82 19.26 -21.31
C GLU A 41 -10.83 20.34 -22.40
N ASN A 42 -11.99 20.90 -22.71
CA ASN A 42 -12.14 21.97 -23.71
C ASN A 42 -11.52 23.28 -23.23
N GLU A 43 -11.75 23.68 -21.96
CA GLU A 43 -11.17 24.90 -21.40
C GLU A 43 -9.64 24.84 -21.31
N LEU A 44 -9.08 23.65 -21.04
CA LEU A 44 -7.65 23.42 -21.00
C LEU A 44 -7.04 23.06 -22.37
N ASN A 45 -7.89 22.82 -23.38
CA ASN A 45 -7.51 22.36 -24.71
C ASN A 45 -6.62 21.10 -24.71
N VAL A 46 -6.87 20.17 -23.77
CA VAL A 46 -6.16 18.89 -23.66
C VAL A 46 -7.11 17.76 -23.29
N LYS A 47 -6.74 16.53 -23.66
CA LYS A 47 -7.43 15.32 -23.15
C LYS A 47 -6.83 14.90 -21.82
N LEU A 48 -7.70 14.71 -20.82
CA LEU A 48 -7.32 14.32 -19.45
C LEU A 48 -7.56 12.83 -19.21
N PHE A 49 -8.55 12.25 -19.91
CA PHE A 49 -8.87 10.84 -19.80
C PHE A 49 -8.88 10.14 -21.16
N LYS A 50 -8.58 8.84 -21.12
CA LYS A 50 -8.85 7.88 -22.20
C LYS A 50 -9.73 6.74 -21.67
N ARG A 51 -10.62 6.23 -22.52
CA ARG A 51 -11.44 5.06 -22.20
C ARG A 51 -10.62 3.78 -22.38
N SER A 52 -10.78 2.84 -21.46
CA SER A 52 -10.25 1.49 -21.57
C SER A 52 -11.34 0.47 -21.24
N LYS A 53 -11.05 -0.82 -21.46
CA LYS A 53 -11.94 -1.92 -21.03
C LYS A 53 -12.10 -2.00 -19.51
N TYR A 54 -11.23 -1.33 -18.76
CA TYR A 54 -11.25 -1.31 -17.29
C TYR A 54 -11.85 -0.02 -16.70
N GLY A 55 -12.24 0.94 -17.54
CA GLY A 55 -12.82 2.22 -17.11
C GLY A 55 -12.13 3.44 -17.70
N MET A 56 -12.06 4.52 -16.91
CA MET A 56 -11.43 5.78 -17.27
C MET A 56 -10.00 5.81 -16.77
N ILE A 57 -9.04 6.00 -17.68
CA ILE A 57 -7.61 6.07 -17.34
C ILE A 57 -7.09 7.48 -17.65
N LEU A 58 -6.30 8.05 -16.76
CA LEU A 58 -5.64 9.34 -16.98
C LEU A 58 -4.67 9.27 -18.16
N THR A 59 -4.68 10.32 -18.99
CA THR A 59 -3.60 10.61 -19.95
C THR A 59 -2.39 11.18 -19.20
N ASP A 60 -1.27 11.40 -19.88
CA ASP A 60 -0.10 12.04 -19.26
C ASP A 60 -0.40 13.49 -18.82
N ASN A 61 -1.22 14.22 -19.60
CA ASN A 61 -1.72 15.53 -19.19
C ASN A 61 -2.67 15.41 -17.98
N GLY A 62 -3.53 14.39 -17.97
CA GLY A 62 -4.39 14.09 -16.82
C GLY A 62 -3.59 13.80 -15.56
N LYS A 63 -2.52 13.01 -15.64
CA LYS A 63 -1.62 12.72 -14.50
C LYS A 63 -0.95 13.98 -13.96
N LYS A 64 -0.41 14.81 -14.87
CA LYS A 64 0.21 16.09 -14.48
C LYS A 64 -0.78 17.01 -13.78
N LEU A 65 -1.99 17.16 -14.33
CA LEU A 65 -3.04 17.97 -13.73
C LEU A 65 -3.48 17.41 -12.37
N TYR A 66 -3.66 16.10 -12.28
CA TYR A 66 -4.08 15.42 -11.06
C TYR A 66 -3.14 15.67 -9.89
N LEU A 67 -1.81 15.55 -10.11
CA LEU A 67 -0.80 15.82 -9.07
C LEU A 67 -0.90 17.25 -8.53
N GLN A 68 -1.07 18.24 -9.40
CA GLN A 68 -1.15 19.65 -8.99
C GLN A 68 -2.46 19.97 -8.25
N ILE A 69 -3.57 19.46 -8.76
CA ILE A 69 -4.90 19.79 -8.21
C ILE A 69 -5.19 19.05 -6.92
N ASN A 70 -4.71 17.80 -6.80
CA ASN A 70 -4.96 17.00 -5.62
C ASN A 70 -4.44 17.71 -4.34
N ASP A 71 -3.26 18.33 -4.42
CA ASP A 71 -2.72 19.13 -3.31
C ASP A 71 -3.59 20.35 -2.99
N SER A 72 -4.09 21.04 -4.02
CA SER A 72 -4.96 22.20 -3.84
C SER A 72 -6.32 21.84 -3.23
N ILE A 73 -6.93 20.74 -3.67
CA ILE A 73 -8.19 20.23 -3.10
C ILE A 73 -7.98 19.81 -1.63
N ASN A 74 -6.83 19.19 -1.33
CA ASN A 74 -6.50 18.86 0.06
C ASN A 74 -6.40 20.10 0.95
N ILE A 75 -5.82 21.20 0.46
CA ILE A 75 -5.76 22.47 1.20
C ILE A 75 -7.18 23.00 1.48
N LEU A 76 -8.08 22.96 0.49
CA LEU A 76 -9.47 23.38 0.68
C LEU A 76 -10.20 22.50 1.70
N ASN A 77 -10.06 21.17 1.58
CA ASN A 77 -10.65 20.24 2.53
C ASN A 77 -10.15 20.48 3.97
N LYS A 78 -8.85 20.78 4.13
CA LYS A 78 -8.27 21.13 5.42
C LYS A 78 -8.87 22.40 6.01
N ALA A 79 -9.05 23.44 5.18
CA ALA A 79 -9.66 24.69 5.63
C ALA A 79 -11.09 24.46 6.18
N GLU A 80 -11.87 23.55 5.58
CA GLU A 80 -13.18 23.19 6.08
C GLU A 80 -13.13 22.41 7.41
N LEU A 81 -12.09 21.58 7.62
CA LEU A 81 -11.91 20.81 8.86
C LEU A 81 -11.54 21.68 10.07
N LEU A 82 -11.03 22.90 9.85
CA LEU A 82 -10.78 23.84 10.96
C LEU A 82 -12.07 24.21 11.72
N PHE A 83 -13.24 24.03 11.10
CA PHE A 83 -14.54 24.38 11.65
C PHE A 83 -15.38 23.16 12.05
N ASN A 84 -14.88 21.95 11.85
CA ASN A 84 -15.56 20.70 12.17
C ASN A 84 -14.77 19.93 13.24
N GLU A 85 -15.44 19.15 14.08
CA GLU A 85 -14.76 18.18 14.96
C GLU A 85 -14.06 17.14 14.08
N SER A 86 -12.76 16.93 14.30
CA SER A 86 -11.99 15.94 13.57
C SER A 86 -12.38 14.51 14.00
N ARG A 87 -12.60 13.63 13.04
CA ARG A 87 -12.86 12.22 13.29
C ARG A 87 -11.56 11.44 13.38
N ASP A 88 -11.47 10.56 14.39
CA ASP A 88 -10.39 9.61 14.51
C ASP A 88 -10.37 8.61 13.35
N ILE A 89 -9.17 8.18 12.96
CA ILE A 89 -8.96 7.19 11.90
C ILE A 89 -8.51 5.88 12.54
N ASN A 90 -9.23 4.78 12.24
CA ASN A 90 -8.88 3.43 12.65
C ASN A 90 -8.15 2.72 11.50
N LEU A 91 -6.84 2.52 11.66
CA LEU A 91 -5.94 1.99 10.64
C LEU A 91 -5.50 0.57 11.00
N GLY A 92 -5.73 -0.38 10.09
CA GLY A 92 -5.17 -1.73 10.17
C GLY A 92 -3.83 -1.81 9.44
N SER A 93 -2.79 -2.31 10.10
CA SER A 93 -1.50 -2.58 9.42
C SER A 93 -0.60 -3.47 10.25
N HIS A 94 0.26 -4.22 9.57
CA HIS A 94 1.40 -4.83 10.25
C HIS A 94 2.40 -3.76 10.68
N ILE A 95 2.89 -3.87 11.94
CA ILE A 95 3.78 -2.89 12.56
C ILE A 95 4.98 -2.54 11.66
N ASN A 96 5.62 -3.54 11.05
CA ASN A 96 6.80 -3.31 10.22
C ASN A 96 6.48 -2.52 8.96
N MET A 97 5.35 -2.80 8.30
CA MET A 97 4.91 -2.02 7.17
C MET A 97 4.64 -0.57 7.57
N LEU A 98 3.89 -0.36 8.64
CA LEU A 98 3.57 0.97 9.13
C LEU A 98 4.83 1.76 9.50
N SER A 99 5.71 1.18 10.33
CA SER A 99 6.90 1.86 10.85
C SER A 99 7.96 2.13 9.77
N ARG A 100 8.15 1.21 8.83
CA ARG A 100 9.22 1.29 7.83
C ARG A 100 8.82 2.03 6.55
N LEU A 101 7.55 1.94 6.12
CA LEU A 101 7.09 2.55 4.88
C LEU A 101 6.24 3.81 5.09
N PHE A 102 5.45 3.85 6.15
CA PHE A 102 4.41 4.88 6.30
C PHE A 102 4.62 5.84 7.47
N SER A 103 5.71 5.72 8.25
CA SER A 103 5.98 6.62 9.38
C SER A 103 6.00 8.10 8.98
N LYS A 104 6.59 8.42 7.80
CA LYS A 104 6.61 9.80 7.28
C LYS A 104 5.21 10.30 6.92
N ALA A 105 4.37 9.45 6.31
CA ALA A 105 2.99 9.81 5.96
C ALA A 105 2.16 10.07 7.23
N ILE A 106 2.31 9.24 8.26
CA ILE A 106 1.66 9.43 9.56
C ILE A 106 2.14 10.73 10.23
N SER A 107 3.47 10.96 10.26
CA SER A 107 4.03 12.21 10.81
C SER A 107 3.49 13.45 10.09
N LYS A 108 3.44 13.41 8.75
CA LYS A 108 2.88 14.50 7.96
C LYS A 108 1.40 14.72 8.25
N TYR A 109 0.61 13.65 8.39
CA TYR A 109 -0.79 13.74 8.76
C TYR A 109 -0.95 14.45 10.11
N TYR A 110 -0.20 14.07 11.15
CA TYR A 110 -0.27 14.73 12.46
C TYR A 110 0.21 16.19 12.46
N THR A 111 1.16 16.54 11.60
CA THR A 111 1.56 17.95 11.43
C THR A 111 0.42 18.79 10.87
N GLU A 112 -0.42 18.20 10.03
CA GLU A 112 -1.55 18.87 9.40
C GLU A 112 -2.83 18.82 10.24
N PHE A 113 -2.98 17.78 11.08
CA PHE A 113 -4.18 17.47 11.89
C PHE A 113 -3.79 17.11 13.33
N SER A 114 -3.36 18.12 14.10
CA SER A 114 -2.89 17.91 15.48
C SER A 114 -3.97 17.38 16.44
N ASN A 115 -5.25 17.59 16.14
CA ASN A 115 -6.38 17.17 16.97
C ASN A 115 -7.02 15.84 16.55
N SER A 116 -6.53 15.20 15.48
CA SER A 116 -7.00 13.88 15.04
C SER A 116 -6.15 12.77 15.66
N THR A 117 -6.76 11.62 15.89
CA THR A 117 -6.06 10.41 16.34
C THR A 117 -6.06 9.35 15.24
N ILE A 118 -4.92 8.69 15.05
CA ILE A 118 -4.84 7.45 14.26
C ILE A 118 -4.68 6.28 15.22
N ASN A 119 -5.72 5.48 15.35
CA ASN A 119 -5.73 4.25 16.13
C ASN A 119 -5.21 3.11 15.26
N VAL A 120 -4.12 2.45 15.66
CA VAL A 120 -3.50 1.39 14.87
C VAL A 120 -3.88 0.02 15.41
N THR A 121 -4.44 -0.83 14.54
CA THR A 121 -4.69 -2.25 14.81
C THR A 121 -3.68 -3.11 14.05
N ASN A 122 -3.02 -4.04 14.77
CA ASN A 122 -2.11 -5.02 14.18
C ASN A 122 -2.66 -6.43 14.42
N ASP A 123 -3.19 -7.06 13.38
CA ASP A 123 -3.81 -8.38 13.42
C ASP A 123 -3.48 -9.16 12.13
N SER A 124 -4.05 -10.36 11.97
CA SER A 124 -4.04 -11.09 10.70
C SER A 124 -4.75 -10.28 9.60
N PHE A 125 -4.38 -10.51 8.35
CA PHE A 125 -5.03 -9.81 7.23
C PHE A 125 -6.53 -10.09 7.22
N ASP A 126 -6.95 -11.33 7.42
CA ASP A 126 -8.36 -11.74 7.38
C ASP A 126 -9.19 -11.07 8.49
N ASN A 127 -8.61 -10.95 9.69
CA ASN A 127 -9.27 -10.24 10.79
C ASN A 127 -9.38 -8.73 10.49
N MET A 128 -8.31 -8.10 10.03
CA MET A 128 -8.34 -6.68 9.66
C MET A 128 -9.31 -6.43 8.51
N LEU A 129 -9.40 -7.35 7.55
CA LEU A 129 -10.34 -7.25 6.44
C LEU A 129 -11.79 -7.36 6.91
N SER A 130 -12.10 -8.33 7.79
CA SER A 130 -13.42 -8.45 8.42
C SER A 130 -13.79 -7.21 9.24
N MET A 131 -12.82 -6.58 9.92
CA MET A 131 -13.04 -5.32 10.63
C MET A 131 -13.30 -4.17 9.67
N LEU A 132 -12.63 -4.14 8.52
CA LEU A 132 -12.84 -3.14 7.47
C LEU A 132 -14.23 -3.28 6.84
N GLU A 133 -14.69 -4.50 6.56
CA GLU A 133 -16.04 -4.76 6.06
C GLU A 133 -17.13 -4.29 7.04
N ARG A 134 -16.88 -4.49 8.33
CA ARG A 134 -17.79 -4.05 9.41
C ARG A 134 -17.59 -2.59 9.82
N GLN A 135 -16.80 -1.82 9.08
CA GLN A 135 -16.49 -0.41 9.34
C GLN A 135 -15.89 -0.15 10.74
N LYS A 136 -15.23 -1.15 11.34
CA LYS A 136 -14.43 -1.01 12.57
C LYS A 136 -13.02 -0.49 12.28
N LEU A 137 -12.54 -0.69 11.07
CA LEU A 137 -11.36 -0.06 10.50
C LEU A 137 -11.79 0.83 9.33
N ASP A 138 -11.06 1.91 9.10
CA ASP A 138 -11.29 2.86 8.02
C ASP A 138 -10.43 2.54 6.80
N LEU A 139 -9.22 2.04 7.04
CA LEU A 139 -8.31 1.54 6.00
C LEU A 139 -7.40 0.45 6.54
N VAL A 140 -6.88 -0.38 5.63
CA VAL A 140 -5.86 -1.40 5.93
C VAL A 140 -4.70 -1.25 4.95
N LEU A 141 -3.48 -1.13 5.49
CA LEU A 141 -2.23 -1.14 4.72
C LEU A 141 -1.67 -2.55 4.72
N SER A 142 -1.58 -3.18 3.55
CA SER A 142 -1.11 -4.56 3.44
C SER A 142 -0.50 -4.88 2.07
N LYS A 143 0.24 -5.98 1.99
CA LYS A 143 0.56 -6.67 0.74
C LYS A 143 -0.74 -7.11 0.07
N LYS A 144 -0.77 -7.16 -1.27
CA LYS A 144 -1.95 -7.59 -2.03
C LYS A 144 -2.17 -9.10 -1.84
N PHE A 145 -3.35 -9.45 -1.40
CA PHE A 145 -3.86 -10.83 -1.38
C PHE A 145 -4.70 -11.12 -2.62
N SER A 146 -5.19 -12.36 -2.75
CA SER A 146 -6.11 -12.73 -3.84
C SER A 146 -7.37 -11.86 -3.82
N GLU A 147 -7.94 -11.59 -4.99
CA GLU A 147 -9.19 -10.83 -5.09
C GLU A 147 -10.38 -11.61 -4.51
N ASP A 148 -10.25 -12.94 -4.42
CA ASP A 148 -11.26 -13.79 -3.74
C ASP A 148 -11.27 -13.64 -2.22
N SER A 149 -10.23 -12.99 -1.65
CA SER A 149 -10.12 -12.77 -0.20
C SER A 149 -11.06 -11.69 0.34
N TYR A 150 -11.70 -10.90 -0.51
CA TYR A 150 -12.59 -9.80 -0.11
C TYR A 150 -13.68 -9.53 -1.15
N ASN A 151 -14.76 -8.88 -0.72
CA ASN A 151 -15.83 -8.47 -1.62
C ASN A 151 -15.46 -7.16 -2.36
N PRO A 152 -15.16 -7.18 -3.69
CA PRO A 152 -14.77 -5.99 -4.43
C PRO A 152 -15.89 -4.95 -4.60
N LYS A 153 -17.14 -5.32 -4.24
CA LYS A 153 -18.28 -4.37 -4.19
C LYS A 153 -18.30 -3.56 -2.91
N VAL A 154 -17.58 -3.99 -1.88
CA VAL A 154 -17.51 -3.33 -0.56
C VAL A 154 -16.13 -2.74 -0.30
N ILE A 155 -15.08 -3.48 -0.66
CA ILE A 155 -13.70 -3.08 -0.43
C ILE A 155 -12.99 -2.78 -1.74
N LYS A 156 -12.27 -1.66 -1.78
CA LYS A 156 -11.38 -1.29 -2.88
C LYS A 156 -9.93 -1.42 -2.45
N PHE A 157 -9.11 -1.94 -3.35
CA PHE A 157 -7.64 -1.96 -3.21
C PHE A 157 -7.03 -0.86 -4.10
N ILE A 158 -6.18 -0.03 -3.52
CA ILE A 158 -5.36 0.95 -4.24
C ILE A 158 -3.92 0.49 -4.16
N LYS A 159 -3.33 0.10 -5.29
CA LYS A 159 -1.92 -0.24 -5.38
C LYS A 159 -1.06 1.00 -5.16
N LEU A 160 -0.06 0.89 -4.27
CA LEU A 160 0.95 1.92 -4.01
C LEU A 160 2.30 1.60 -4.65
N GLY A 161 2.59 0.32 -4.85
CA GLY A 161 3.85 -0.14 -5.42
C GLY A 161 4.00 -1.65 -5.29
N SER A 162 5.24 -2.12 -5.43
CA SER A 162 5.60 -3.52 -5.25
C SER A 162 6.75 -3.63 -4.25
N LEU A 163 6.73 -4.67 -3.44
CA LEU A 163 7.73 -4.99 -2.42
C LEU A 163 8.49 -6.26 -2.84
N HIS A 164 9.77 -6.32 -2.52
CA HIS A 164 10.67 -7.39 -2.91
C HIS A 164 11.10 -8.17 -1.68
N ASP A 165 10.69 -9.41 -1.59
CA ASP A 165 11.19 -10.31 -0.56
C ASP A 165 12.56 -10.84 -0.99
N VAL A 166 13.51 -10.89 -0.05
CA VAL A 166 14.89 -11.33 -0.27
C VAL A 166 15.34 -12.25 0.86
N PHE A 167 16.22 -13.17 0.54
CA PHE A 167 16.94 -13.93 1.56
C PHE A 167 18.06 -13.06 2.13
N ILE A 168 18.20 -13.09 3.44
CA ILE A 168 19.19 -12.30 4.17
C ILE A 168 20.01 -13.15 5.11
N VAL A 169 21.24 -12.71 5.30
CA VAL A 169 22.21 -13.24 6.25
C VAL A 169 22.91 -12.08 6.94
N ARG A 170 23.62 -12.30 8.02
CA ARG A 170 24.50 -11.28 8.56
C ARG A 170 25.64 -10.94 7.59
N ALA A 171 26.20 -9.75 7.69
CA ALA A 171 27.15 -9.23 6.70
C ALA A 171 28.46 -10.04 6.59
N ASP A 172 28.86 -10.74 7.65
CA ASP A 172 30.05 -11.60 7.72
C ASP A 172 29.71 -13.11 7.71
N SER A 173 28.50 -13.49 7.23
CA SER A 173 28.06 -14.86 7.14
C SER A 173 28.93 -15.68 6.19
N LYS A 174 29.14 -16.96 6.54
CA LYS A 174 29.74 -17.96 5.66
C LYS A 174 28.97 -18.17 4.36
N TYR A 175 27.71 -17.81 4.33
CA TYR A 175 26.83 -17.94 3.16
C TYR A 175 26.94 -16.79 2.16
N LYS A 176 27.59 -15.68 2.51
CA LYS A 176 27.60 -14.43 1.75
C LYS A 176 28.08 -14.57 0.31
N GLU A 177 29.12 -15.36 0.08
CA GLU A 177 29.73 -15.51 -1.25
C GLU A 177 29.16 -16.69 -2.05
N LYS A 178 28.41 -17.58 -1.42
CA LYS A 178 27.78 -18.72 -2.08
C LYS A 178 26.55 -18.25 -2.87
N VAL A 179 26.39 -18.74 -4.10
CA VAL A 179 25.17 -18.60 -4.90
C VAL A 179 24.28 -19.80 -4.65
N PHE A 180 23.08 -19.58 -4.15
CA PHE A 180 22.13 -20.62 -3.80
C PHE A 180 21.15 -20.89 -4.93
N SER A 181 20.93 -22.18 -5.23
CA SER A 181 19.80 -22.65 -6.02
C SER A 181 18.58 -22.90 -5.12
N LYS A 182 17.42 -23.15 -5.72
CA LYS A 182 16.23 -23.60 -4.98
C LYS A 182 16.50 -24.86 -4.17
N ASP A 183 17.21 -25.83 -4.76
CA ASP A 183 17.52 -27.09 -4.09
C ASP A 183 18.54 -26.96 -2.97
N ASP A 184 19.43 -25.97 -3.03
CA ASP A 184 20.30 -25.64 -1.89
C ASP A 184 19.45 -25.09 -0.73
N LEU A 185 18.52 -24.16 -1.02
CA LEU A 185 17.68 -23.52 0.01
C LEU A 185 16.69 -24.50 0.66
N LYS A 186 16.20 -25.50 -0.08
CA LYS A 186 15.35 -26.57 0.50
C LYS A 186 16.06 -27.36 1.62
N LYS A 187 17.39 -27.42 1.59
CA LYS A 187 18.21 -28.14 2.59
C LYS A 187 18.56 -27.28 3.81
N GLU A 188 18.40 -25.98 3.71
CA GLU A 188 18.74 -25.03 4.78
C GLU A 188 17.51 -24.71 5.64
N THR A 189 17.75 -24.33 6.89
CA THR A 189 16.71 -23.76 7.74
C THR A 189 16.49 -22.31 7.39
N ILE A 190 15.26 -21.95 6.97
CA ILE A 190 14.88 -20.59 6.59
C ILE A 190 13.95 -20.02 7.66
N TYR A 191 14.30 -18.86 8.18
CA TYR A 191 13.48 -18.14 9.16
C TYR A 191 12.55 -17.16 8.44
N THR A 192 11.24 -17.21 8.78
CA THR A 192 10.21 -16.33 8.22
C THR A 192 9.48 -15.55 9.32
N PRO A 193 8.99 -14.33 9.04
CA PRO A 193 8.40 -13.49 10.08
C PRO A 193 7.01 -13.92 10.57
N ARG A 194 6.35 -14.86 9.95
CA ARG A 194 5.04 -15.44 10.35
C ARG A 194 4.76 -16.73 9.57
N LYS A 195 4.02 -17.65 10.21
CA LYS A 195 3.60 -18.91 9.60
C LYS A 195 2.73 -18.68 8.35
N ILE A 196 1.71 -17.86 8.48
CA ILE A 196 0.80 -17.48 7.39
C ILE A 196 1.06 -16.02 7.06
N SER A 197 1.97 -15.77 6.12
CA SER A 197 2.23 -14.45 5.55
C SER A 197 2.35 -14.54 4.04
N LYS A 198 2.09 -13.45 3.34
CA LYS A 198 2.27 -13.42 1.88
C LYS A 198 3.71 -13.75 1.49
N THR A 199 4.70 -13.35 2.29
CA THR A 199 6.11 -13.72 2.14
C THR A 199 6.32 -15.23 2.24
N THR A 200 5.79 -15.87 3.28
CA THR A 200 5.91 -17.33 3.45
C THR A 200 5.21 -18.10 2.35
N ILE A 201 3.99 -17.70 1.97
CA ILE A 201 3.25 -18.31 0.86
C ILE A 201 4.03 -18.21 -0.45
N ASN A 202 4.60 -17.03 -0.75
CA ASN A 202 5.40 -16.81 -1.96
C ASN A 202 6.69 -17.65 -1.95
N LEU A 203 7.34 -17.77 -0.78
CA LEU A 203 8.52 -18.61 -0.60
C LEU A 203 8.21 -20.09 -0.88
N LEU A 204 7.18 -20.66 -0.24
CA LEU A 204 6.77 -22.06 -0.43
C LEU A 204 6.46 -22.36 -1.90
N LYS A 205 5.69 -21.46 -2.54
CA LYS A 205 5.38 -21.56 -3.96
C LYS A 205 6.64 -21.52 -4.83
N THR A 206 7.57 -20.61 -4.55
CA THR A 206 8.80 -20.46 -5.35
C THR A 206 9.74 -21.65 -5.20
N LEU A 207 9.84 -22.19 -3.98
CA LEU A 207 10.65 -23.39 -3.71
C LEU A 207 9.94 -24.69 -4.08
N GLU A 208 8.65 -24.64 -4.42
CA GLU A 208 7.85 -25.83 -4.78
C GLU A 208 7.86 -26.90 -3.68
N ILE A 209 7.64 -26.44 -2.43
CA ILE A 209 7.60 -27.30 -1.24
C ILE A 209 6.32 -27.06 -0.44
N SER A 210 5.84 -28.10 0.27
CA SER A 210 4.77 -27.95 1.25
C SER A 210 5.29 -27.36 2.56
N GLU A 211 4.40 -26.85 3.39
CA GLU A 211 4.78 -26.33 4.71
C GLU A 211 5.31 -27.48 5.61
N GLU A 212 4.74 -28.66 5.49
CA GLU A 212 5.09 -29.85 6.29
C GLU A 212 6.48 -30.39 5.95
N ASP A 213 6.89 -30.27 4.67
CA ASP A 213 8.18 -30.77 4.17
C ASP A 213 9.28 -29.70 4.24
N SER A 214 8.98 -28.55 4.83
CA SER A 214 9.91 -27.42 4.82
C SER A 214 10.72 -27.30 6.12
N ASN A 215 11.99 -26.91 5.98
CA ASN A 215 12.81 -26.48 7.10
C ASN A 215 12.55 -24.99 7.45
N ILE A 216 11.26 -24.57 7.45
CA ILE A 216 10.89 -23.20 7.72
C ILE A 216 10.59 -23.02 9.22
N ARG A 217 11.25 -22.02 9.83
CA ARG A 217 11.00 -21.63 11.21
C ARG A 217 10.34 -20.27 11.27
N ASN A 218 9.20 -20.20 11.96
CA ASN A 218 8.44 -18.98 12.10
C ASN A 218 8.80 -18.26 13.39
N ILE A 219 9.29 -17.03 13.25
CA ILE A 219 9.64 -16.14 14.38
C ILE A 219 9.13 -14.73 14.11
N THR A 220 9.17 -13.85 15.10
CA THR A 220 8.83 -12.44 14.84
C THR A 220 9.94 -11.75 14.03
N TYR A 221 9.58 -10.69 13.32
CA TYR A 221 10.55 -9.87 12.58
C TYR A 221 11.69 -9.36 13.49
N SER A 222 11.35 -8.82 14.65
CA SER A 222 12.33 -8.32 15.61
C SER A 222 13.26 -9.42 16.13
N THR A 223 12.71 -10.59 16.46
CA THR A 223 13.50 -11.75 16.89
C THR A 223 14.46 -12.21 15.79
N MET A 224 13.99 -12.25 14.53
CA MET A 224 14.86 -12.63 13.40
C MET A 224 16.03 -11.65 13.24
N LEU A 225 15.79 -10.34 13.36
CA LEU A 225 16.86 -9.34 13.29
C LEU A 225 17.85 -9.47 14.44
N GLU A 226 17.40 -9.82 15.65
CA GLU A 226 18.31 -10.06 16.77
C GLU A 226 19.14 -11.33 16.55
N LEU A 227 18.54 -12.42 16.12
CA LEU A 227 19.28 -13.66 15.80
C LEU A 227 20.33 -13.46 14.71
N LEU A 228 20.02 -12.67 13.68
CA LEU A 228 20.97 -12.35 12.61
C LEU A 228 22.19 -11.55 13.08
N LYS A 229 22.18 -10.98 14.29
CA LYS A 229 23.37 -10.32 14.86
C LYS A 229 24.35 -11.31 15.48
N THR A 230 23.87 -12.44 15.98
CA THR A 230 24.64 -13.41 16.76
C THR A 230 24.79 -14.76 16.07
N GLU A 231 23.81 -15.15 15.28
CA GLU A 231 23.71 -16.47 14.66
C GLU A 231 23.87 -16.41 13.14
N ASP A 232 24.45 -17.45 12.56
CA ASP A 232 24.61 -17.57 11.12
C ASP A 232 23.41 -18.28 10.51
N ILE A 233 22.29 -17.56 10.43
CA ILE A 233 21.01 -18.04 9.94
C ILE A 233 20.65 -17.42 8.58
N ILE A 234 19.76 -18.07 7.84
CA ILE A 234 19.14 -17.54 6.63
C ILE A 234 17.73 -17.06 7.00
N GLY A 235 17.48 -15.77 6.86
CA GLY A 235 16.15 -15.19 7.00
C GLY A 235 15.55 -14.81 5.65
N ILE A 236 14.22 -14.73 5.56
CA ILE A 236 13.53 -14.11 4.42
C ILE A 236 12.74 -12.91 4.90
N ILE A 237 12.85 -11.80 4.18
CA ILE A 237 12.24 -10.53 4.58
C ILE A 237 11.99 -9.63 3.36
N THR A 238 11.10 -8.69 3.53
CA THR A 238 10.89 -7.60 2.57
C THR A 238 12.09 -6.64 2.60
N LYS A 239 12.78 -6.48 1.49
CA LYS A 239 14.00 -5.68 1.32
C LYS A 239 13.80 -4.23 1.77
N GLU A 240 12.66 -3.64 1.44
CA GLU A 240 12.33 -2.27 1.77
C GLU A 240 12.23 -2.01 3.28
N TYR A 241 12.03 -3.05 4.10
CA TYR A 241 11.98 -2.92 5.57
C TYR A 241 13.37 -2.85 6.22
N ILE A 242 14.41 -3.29 5.52
CA ILE A 242 15.78 -3.42 6.04
C ILE A 242 16.79 -2.52 5.33
N LYS A 243 16.32 -1.47 4.68
CA LYS A 243 17.17 -0.54 3.93
C LYS A 243 18.34 -0.03 4.77
N ASN A 244 18.08 0.40 6.00
CA ASN A 244 19.11 0.89 6.93
C ASN A 244 20.13 -0.19 7.32
N GLU A 245 19.67 -1.42 7.56
CA GLU A 245 20.52 -2.55 7.93
C GLU A 245 21.45 -2.96 6.77
N LEU A 246 20.99 -2.83 5.52
CA LEU A 246 21.79 -3.05 4.31
C LEU A 246 22.81 -1.90 4.10
N GLU A 247 22.37 -0.65 4.18
CA GLU A 247 23.23 0.54 4.02
C GLU A 247 24.33 0.62 5.09
N THR A 248 24.03 0.18 6.30
CA THR A 248 25.01 0.13 7.41
C THR A 248 25.83 -1.16 7.44
N ASN A 249 25.75 -1.99 6.42
CA ASN A 249 26.46 -3.26 6.28
C ASN A 249 26.31 -4.19 7.50
N LYS A 250 25.14 -4.22 8.12
CA LYS A 250 24.80 -5.15 9.20
C LYS A 250 24.25 -6.46 8.68
N LEU A 251 23.53 -6.38 7.56
CA LEU A 251 22.96 -7.51 6.84
C LEU A 251 23.45 -7.52 5.39
N SER A 252 23.45 -8.69 4.79
CA SER A 252 23.71 -8.90 3.36
C SER A 252 22.57 -9.68 2.74
N ILE A 253 22.25 -9.36 1.48
CA ILE A 253 21.33 -10.16 0.69
C ILE A 253 22.07 -11.40 0.22
N LEU A 254 21.48 -12.58 0.44
CA LEU A 254 22.00 -13.86 -0.04
C LEU A 254 21.92 -13.90 -1.58
N LYS A 255 22.99 -14.34 -2.21
CA LYS A 255 23.01 -14.49 -3.66
C LYS A 255 22.24 -15.75 -4.07
N THR A 256 21.28 -15.60 -4.98
CA THR A 256 20.50 -16.73 -5.54
C THR A 256 20.57 -16.70 -7.07
N ASN A 257 20.40 -17.86 -7.71
CA ASN A 257 20.29 -17.97 -9.18
C ASN A 257 18.85 -17.82 -9.67
N PHE A 258 17.94 -17.40 -8.82
CA PHE A 258 16.54 -17.09 -9.10
C PHE A 258 16.11 -15.89 -8.26
N GLU A 259 14.98 -15.31 -8.61
CA GLU A 259 14.37 -14.19 -7.87
C GLU A 259 12.98 -14.60 -7.34
N LEU A 260 12.58 -13.99 -6.23
CA LEU A 260 11.21 -14.08 -5.72
C LEU A 260 10.34 -13.06 -6.45
N GLU A 261 9.14 -13.48 -6.82
CA GLU A 261 8.18 -12.57 -7.45
C GLU A 261 7.85 -11.37 -6.54
N PRO A 262 7.89 -10.15 -7.08
CA PRO A 262 7.51 -8.98 -6.30
C PRO A 262 6.05 -9.05 -5.88
N ILE A 263 5.76 -8.52 -4.71
CA ILE A 263 4.41 -8.55 -4.14
C ILE A 263 3.86 -7.13 -4.12
N ASP A 264 2.77 -6.89 -4.82
CA ASP A 264 2.07 -5.63 -4.76
C ASP A 264 1.64 -5.31 -3.33
N PHE A 265 1.68 -4.03 -2.95
CA PHE A 265 1.16 -3.55 -1.68
C PHE A 265 0.33 -2.30 -1.87
N GLY A 266 -0.53 -2.01 -0.90
CA GLY A 266 -1.40 -0.85 -1.02
C GLY A 266 -2.38 -0.68 0.12
N ILE A 267 -3.41 0.09 -0.18
CA ILE A 267 -4.48 0.48 0.73
C ILE A 267 -5.73 -0.32 0.38
N TYR A 268 -6.31 -0.99 1.37
CA TYR A 268 -7.67 -1.48 1.34
C TYR A 268 -8.56 -0.52 2.11
N TYR A 269 -9.71 -0.15 1.57
CA TYR A 269 -10.69 0.68 2.27
C TYR A 269 -12.11 0.32 1.85
N ASN A 270 -13.06 0.55 2.76
CA ASN A 270 -14.47 0.35 2.46
C ASN A 270 -14.97 1.53 1.62
N ILE A 271 -15.62 1.26 0.48
CA ILE A 271 -16.08 2.28 -0.46
C ILE A 271 -17.16 3.20 0.10
N GLU A 272 -17.86 2.77 1.15
CA GLU A 272 -18.87 3.57 1.84
C GLU A 272 -18.25 4.53 2.87
N ASN A 273 -17.01 4.27 3.30
CA ASN A 273 -16.33 5.07 4.31
C ASN A 273 -15.57 6.24 3.66
N ARG A 274 -16.19 7.44 3.66
CA ARG A 274 -15.74 8.58 2.83
C ARG A 274 -15.67 9.90 3.59
N PHE A 275 -15.25 9.89 4.83
CA PHE A 275 -15.01 11.14 5.55
C PHE A 275 -13.69 11.80 5.09
N LYS A 276 -13.61 13.13 5.28
CA LYS A 276 -12.54 13.96 4.69
C LYS A 276 -11.14 13.59 5.17
N GLU A 277 -10.99 13.35 6.47
CA GLU A 277 -9.71 13.00 7.10
C GLU A 277 -9.12 11.71 6.49
N LEU A 278 -9.96 10.71 6.25
CA LEU A 278 -9.55 9.46 5.60
C LEU A 278 -9.04 9.73 4.18
N GLN A 279 -9.76 10.53 3.40
CA GLN A 279 -9.34 10.85 2.02
C GLN A 279 -8.00 11.61 2.01
N ILE A 280 -7.80 12.52 2.95
CA ILE A 280 -6.54 13.26 3.08
C ILE A 280 -5.40 12.31 3.47
N LEU A 281 -5.62 11.42 4.46
CA LEU A 281 -4.61 10.41 4.83
C LEU A 281 -4.25 9.50 3.65
N ILE A 282 -5.23 9.01 2.91
CA ILE A 282 -5.02 8.20 1.69
C ILE A 282 -4.16 8.97 0.68
N ASN A 283 -4.44 10.25 0.47
CA ASN A 283 -3.68 11.08 -0.48
C ASN A 283 -2.24 11.34 0.01
N ILE A 284 -2.05 11.59 1.30
CA ILE A 284 -0.70 11.72 1.89
C ILE A 284 0.09 10.43 1.69
N ILE A 285 -0.51 9.27 1.97
CA ILE A 285 0.12 7.97 1.79
C ILE A 285 0.51 7.74 0.33
N LYS A 286 -0.38 8.03 -0.63
CA LYS A 286 -0.08 7.92 -2.06
C LYS A 286 1.11 8.78 -2.47
N ASN A 287 1.13 10.04 -2.04
CA ASN A 287 2.18 10.99 -2.43
C ASN A 287 3.55 10.63 -1.82
N GLU A 288 3.58 10.06 -0.62
CA GLU A 288 4.83 9.61 0.00
C GLU A 288 5.31 8.26 -0.55
N SER A 289 4.44 7.43 -1.08
CA SER A 289 4.79 6.12 -1.68
C SER A 289 5.37 6.25 -3.09
N LEU A 290 5.18 7.39 -3.76
CA LEU A 290 5.69 7.64 -5.11
C LEU A 290 7.09 8.27 -5.11
N LYS A 291 7.66 8.56 -3.93
CA LYS A 291 9.03 9.08 -3.72
C LYS A 291 10.00 7.96 -3.36
#